data_bec177dc95deffc5f19e717d2446b34c
#
_entry.id   bec177dc95deffc5f19e717d2446b34c
#
_cell.length_a   1.000
_cell.length_b   1.000
_cell.length_c   1.000
_cell.angle_alpha   90.00
_cell.angle_beta   90.00
_cell.angle_gamma   90.00
#
_symmetry.space_group_name_H-M   'P 1'
#
loop_
_entity.id
_entity.type
_entity.pdbx_description
1 polymer ?
#
loop_
_entity_poly.entity_id
_entity_poly.type
_entity_poly.pdbx_seq_one_letter_code
_entity_poly.pdbx_strand_id
1 'polypeptide(L)'
;MANKVGIVTGGGTGIGRATALAMARAGASLVIGNRGAKLGEEVVRAIEQAGGRAVFQVTDVSSPDDAKALVERAVNEFGRLDLAFNNAGADGEQVPLHEQDIEKASLLFDVNIKGVFYCMKYEIEEMLRTGGGSIVSTSSIFGLNGYPGWSLYSATKHAVTGMTKSAALDYAQRGIRVNAVGPGPVETPLLAKGTGGDPHSYASFVPMGRIGQPEEIADPVVWLLSDEAQYVTGHTFPVDGGVCAQ
;
A
#
# COMPACT_ATOMS: atom_id res chain seq x y z
N MET A 1 -12.32 -7.45 11.66
CA MET A 1 -12.80 -6.49 10.62
C MET A 1 -14.22 -6.82 10.12
N ALA A 2 -15.00 -7.62 10.85
CA ALA A 2 -16.37 -7.98 10.45
C ALA A 2 -17.20 -6.73 10.13
N ASN A 3 -17.97 -6.78 9.04
CA ASN A 3 -18.81 -5.69 8.52
C ASN A 3 -18.08 -4.39 8.11
N LYS A 4 -16.74 -4.40 7.98
CA LYS A 4 -15.97 -3.30 7.40
C LYS A 4 -15.82 -3.47 5.91
N VAL A 5 -15.74 -2.36 5.19
CA VAL A 5 -15.47 -2.31 3.75
C VAL A 5 -14.09 -1.72 3.52
N GLY A 6 -13.30 -2.38 2.71
CA GLY A 6 -11.94 -1.96 2.42
C GLY A 6 -11.60 -1.88 0.93
N ILE A 7 -10.62 -1.04 0.62
CA ILE A 7 -9.97 -0.94 -0.68
C ILE A 7 -8.52 -1.42 -0.57
N VAL A 8 -8.05 -2.16 -1.59
CA VAL A 8 -6.63 -2.52 -1.73
C VAL A 8 -6.16 -2.16 -3.13
N THR A 9 -5.27 -1.16 -3.25
CA THR A 9 -4.64 -0.84 -4.53
C THR A 9 -3.42 -1.72 -4.79
N GLY A 10 -3.17 -2.07 -6.06
CA GLY A 10 -2.12 -3.04 -6.40
C GLY A 10 -2.40 -4.43 -5.78
N GLY A 11 -3.67 -4.77 -5.57
CA GLY A 11 -4.10 -5.96 -4.85
C GLY A 11 -3.92 -7.29 -5.62
N GLY A 12 -3.45 -7.25 -6.87
CA GLY A 12 -3.32 -8.44 -7.71
C GLY A 12 -2.11 -9.33 -7.42
N THR A 13 -1.04 -8.80 -6.79
CA THR A 13 0.22 -9.53 -6.57
C THR A 13 0.90 -9.12 -5.26
N GLY A 14 1.93 -9.88 -4.85
CA GLY A 14 2.83 -9.54 -3.75
C GLY A 14 2.13 -9.15 -2.45
N ILE A 15 2.60 -8.07 -1.83
CA ILE A 15 2.08 -7.56 -0.56
C ILE A 15 0.59 -7.22 -0.66
N GLY A 16 0.15 -6.56 -1.75
CA GLY A 16 -1.26 -6.21 -1.93
C GLY A 16 -2.18 -7.43 -1.95
N ARG A 17 -1.79 -8.48 -2.66
CA ARG A 17 -2.55 -9.75 -2.71
C ARG A 17 -2.61 -10.41 -1.33
N ALA A 18 -1.46 -10.54 -0.65
CA ALA A 18 -1.39 -11.13 0.68
C ALA A 18 -2.27 -10.36 1.67
N THR A 19 -2.21 -9.02 1.64
CA THR A 19 -3.03 -8.16 2.49
C THR A 19 -4.52 -8.30 2.18
N ALA A 20 -4.92 -8.30 0.89
CA ALA A 20 -6.32 -8.48 0.52
C ALA A 20 -6.89 -9.80 1.04
N LEU A 21 -6.15 -10.90 0.89
CA LEU A 21 -6.54 -12.19 1.44
C LEU A 21 -6.61 -12.18 2.98
N ALA A 22 -5.68 -11.52 3.66
CA ALA A 22 -5.69 -11.41 5.11
C ALA A 22 -6.84 -10.54 5.63
N MET A 23 -7.13 -9.40 5.00
CA MET A 23 -8.29 -8.55 5.32
C MET A 23 -9.61 -9.30 5.12
N ALA A 24 -9.76 -10.07 4.04
CA ALA A 24 -10.95 -10.87 3.78
C ALA A 24 -11.12 -11.97 4.83
N ARG A 25 -10.05 -12.69 5.22
CA ARG A 25 -10.08 -13.65 6.34
C ARG A 25 -10.48 -13.01 7.66
N ALA A 26 -10.11 -11.74 7.87
CA ALA A 26 -10.53 -10.96 9.04
C ALA A 26 -11.99 -10.44 8.95
N GLY A 27 -12.72 -10.75 7.85
CA GLY A 27 -14.15 -10.48 7.68
C GLY A 27 -14.49 -9.18 6.95
N ALA A 28 -13.52 -8.51 6.33
CA ALA A 28 -13.78 -7.34 5.51
C ALA A 28 -14.36 -7.71 4.12
N SER A 29 -15.27 -6.87 3.61
CA SER A 29 -15.67 -6.87 2.20
C SER A 29 -14.73 -5.95 1.41
N LEU A 30 -14.25 -6.35 0.23
CA LEU A 30 -13.13 -5.67 -0.41
C LEU A 30 -13.41 -5.23 -1.85
N VAL A 31 -12.85 -4.08 -2.22
CA VAL A 31 -12.64 -3.70 -3.62
C VAL A 31 -11.15 -3.83 -3.93
N ILE A 32 -10.83 -4.65 -4.91
CA ILE A 32 -9.47 -4.89 -5.36
C ILE A 32 -9.19 -3.98 -6.57
N GLY A 33 -8.35 -2.96 -6.37
CA GLY A 33 -7.89 -2.06 -7.43
C GLY A 33 -6.59 -2.56 -8.05
N ASN A 34 -6.57 -2.78 -9.37
CA ASN A 34 -5.36 -3.19 -10.09
C ASN A 34 -5.48 -2.86 -11.57
N ARG A 35 -4.37 -2.55 -12.26
CA ARG A 35 -4.38 -2.26 -13.70
C ARG A 35 -4.73 -3.49 -14.54
N GLY A 36 -4.14 -4.63 -14.20
CA GLY A 36 -4.37 -5.90 -14.91
C GLY A 36 -5.60 -6.63 -14.35
N ALA A 37 -6.66 -6.74 -15.15
CA ALA A 37 -7.92 -7.36 -14.73
C ALA A 37 -7.73 -8.81 -14.28
N LYS A 38 -6.99 -9.61 -15.05
CA LYS A 38 -6.78 -11.05 -14.78
C LYS A 38 -6.32 -11.31 -13.33
N LEU A 39 -5.27 -10.62 -12.89
CA LEU A 39 -4.70 -10.81 -11.54
C LEU A 39 -5.64 -10.34 -10.43
N GLY A 40 -6.35 -9.22 -10.65
CA GLY A 40 -7.33 -8.73 -9.68
C GLY A 40 -8.52 -9.67 -9.52
N GLU A 41 -9.05 -10.18 -10.63
CA GLU A 41 -10.15 -11.15 -10.63
C GLU A 41 -9.74 -12.50 -10.01
N GLU A 42 -8.49 -12.94 -10.18
CA GLU A 42 -7.96 -14.14 -9.52
C GLU A 42 -8.00 -13.99 -7.99
N VAL A 43 -7.67 -12.80 -7.47
CA VAL A 43 -7.74 -12.51 -6.03
C VAL A 43 -9.19 -12.48 -5.56
N VAL A 44 -10.09 -11.85 -6.30
CA VAL A 44 -11.53 -11.87 -5.99
C VAL A 44 -12.05 -13.30 -5.89
N ARG A 45 -11.80 -14.14 -6.90
CA ARG A 45 -12.19 -15.56 -6.87
C ARG A 45 -11.61 -16.30 -5.66
N ALA A 46 -10.36 -16.06 -5.29
CA ALA A 46 -9.74 -16.69 -4.13
C ALA A 46 -10.42 -16.28 -2.82
N ILE A 47 -10.82 -15.00 -2.69
CA ILE A 47 -11.56 -14.48 -1.53
C ILE A 47 -12.96 -15.13 -1.46
N GLU A 48 -13.68 -15.18 -2.57
CA GLU A 48 -15.02 -15.78 -2.64
C GLU A 48 -15.01 -17.28 -2.34
N GLN A 49 -14.03 -18.03 -2.87
CA GLN A 49 -13.84 -19.44 -2.57
C GLN A 49 -13.56 -19.71 -1.08
N ALA A 50 -12.95 -18.74 -0.38
CA ALA A 50 -12.75 -18.79 1.06
C ALA A 50 -13.97 -18.29 1.88
N GLY A 51 -15.10 -17.96 1.21
CA GLY A 51 -16.33 -17.50 1.84
C GLY A 51 -16.35 -15.99 2.16
N GLY A 52 -15.36 -15.22 1.67
CA GLY A 52 -15.32 -13.77 1.79
C GLY A 52 -16.10 -13.07 0.67
N ARG A 53 -16.09 -11.74 0.69
CA ARG A 53 -16.76 -10.88 -0.31
C ARG A 53 -15.75 -9.93 -0.92
N ALA A 54 -15.61 -9.94 -2.24
CA ALA A 54 -14.78 -8.98 -2.94
C ALA A 54 -15.32 -8.68 -4.34
N VAL A 55 -14.98 -7.50 -4.85
CA VAL A 55 -15.18 -7.13 -6.26
C VAL A 55 -13.89 -6.52 -6.81
N PHE A 56 -13.77 -6.57 -8.13
CA PHE A 56 -12.63 -6.01 -8.84
C PHE A 56 -13.01 -4.67 -9.50
N GLN A 57 -12.04 -3.75 -9.53
CA GLN A 57 -12.10 -2.49 -10.28
C GLN A 57 -10.78 -2.27 -11.02
N VAL A 58 -10.84 -2.09 -12.34
CA VAL A 58 -9.65 -1.63 -13.10
C VAL A 58 -9.26 -0.26 -12.57
N THR A 59 -8.01 -0.12 -12.15
CA THR A 59 -7.53 1.10 -11.50
C THR A 59 -6.08 1.37 -11.88
N ASP A 60 -5.83 2.48 -12.53
CA ASP A 60 -4.51 3.11 -12.58
C ASP A 60 -4.48 4.25 -11.55
N VAL A 61 -3.71 4.07 -10.49
CA VAL A 61 -3.65 5.06 -9.40
C VAL A 61 -3.09 6.42 -9.86
N SER A 62 -2.36 6.48 -10.97
CA SER A 62 -1.89 7.76 -11.55
C SER A 62 -3.01 8.59 -12.18
N SER A 63 -4.20 8.00 -12.37
CA SER A 63 -5.43 8.66 -12.82
C SER A 63 -6.29 9.07 -11.62
N PRO A 64 -6.56 10.37 -11.41
CA PRO A 64 -7.46 10.80 -10.35
C PRO A 64 -8.90 10.29 -10.52
N ASP A 65 -9.34 10.10 -11.77
CA ASP A 65 -10.67 9.59 -12.06
C ASP A 65 -10.79 8.11 -11.69
N ASP A 66 -9.74 7.30 -11.93
CA ASP A 66 -9.73 5.90 -11.52
C ASP A 66 -9.69 5.76 -10.00
N ALA A 67 -8.90 6.59 -9.31
CA ALA A 67 -8.87 6.62 -7.85
C ALA A 67 -10.23 6.96 -7.25
N LYS A 68 -10.95 7.92 -7.85
CA LYS A 68 -12.32 8.28 -7.49
C LYS A 68 -13.29 7.13 -7.75
N ALA A 69 -13.24 6.53 -8.95
CA ALA A 69 -14.10 5.42 -9.33
C ALA A 69 -13.90 4.20 -8.42
N LEU A 70 -12.69 3.97 -7.91
CA LEU A 70 -12.39 2.90 -6.96
C LEU A 70 -13.15 3.08 -5.64
N VAL A 71 -13.19 4.31 -5.11
CA VAL A 71 -13.95 4.64 -3.89
C VAL A 71 -15.46 4.56 -4.17
N GLU A 72 -15.93 5.11 -5.28
CA GLU A 72 -17.33 5.01 -5.70
C GLU A 72 -17.78 3.55 -5.85
N ARG A 73 -16.89 2.67 -6.34
CA ARG A 73 -17.17 1.23 -6.42
C ARG A 73 -17.41 0.61 -5.05
N ALA A 74 -16.64 0.98 -4.02
CA ALA A 74 -16.85 0.50 -2.66
C ALA A 74 -18.19 0.97 -2.09
N VAL A 75 -18.53 2.23 -2.30
CA VAL A 75 -19.81 2.80 -1.84
C VAL A 75 -21.00 2.15 -2.58
N ASN A 76 -20.92 2.01 -3.89
CA ASN A 76 -22.01 1.44 -4.71
C ASN A 76 -22.24 -0.05 -4.39
N GLU A 77 -21.18 -0.82 -4.14
CA GLU A 77 -21.29 -2.26 -3.89
C GLU A 77 -21.62 -2.59 -2.43
N PHE A 78 -21.02 -1.85 -1.49
CA PHE A 78 -21.05 -2.21 -0.08
C PHE A 78 -21.60 -1.10 0.84
N GLY A 79 -21.93 0.09 0.30
CA GLY A 79 -22.60 1.18 0.99
C GLY A 79 -21.69 2.11 1.80
N ARG A 80 -20.39 1.83 1.92
CA ARG A 80 -19.44 2.59 2.74
C ARG A 80 -17.97 2.32 2.41
N LEU A 81 -17.07 3.09 3.01
CA LEU A 81 -15.63 2.80 3.04
C LEU A 81 -15.11 3.00 4.47
N ASP A 82 -14.46 1.98 5.04
CA ASP A 82 -13.86 1.99 6.38
C ASP A 82 -12.35 1.87 6.39
N LEU A 83 -11.81 1.11 5.42
CA LEU A 83 -10.42 0.68 5.41
C LEU A 83 -9.81 0.94 4.03
N ALA A 84 -8.56 1.41 4.00
CA ALA A 84 -7.84 1.54 2.74
C ALA A 84 -6.38 1.09 2.89
N PHE A 85 -5.91 0.26 1.96
CA PHE A 85 -4.51 -0.09 1.83
C PHE A 85 -3.97 0.42 0.49
N ASN A 86 -3.25 1.54 0.52
CA ASN A 86 -2.61 2.16 -0.63
C ASN A 86 -1.25 1.51 -0.88
N ASN A 87 -1.26 0.41 -1.65
CA ASN A 87 -0.08 -0.41 -1.89
C ASN A 87 0.45 -0.31 -3.33
N ALA A 88 -0.36 0.10 -4.30
CA ALA A 88 0.11 0.26 -5.67
C ALA A 88 1.36 1.16 -5.73
N GLY A 89 2.37 0.70 -6.45
CA GLY A 89 3.63 1.41 -6.59
C GLY A 89 4.46 0.88 -7.75
N ALA A 90 5.42 1.69 -8.16
CA ALA A 90 6.44 1.35 -9.14
C ALA A 90 7.81 1.38 -8.48
N ASP A 91 8.74 0.60 -9.03
CA ASP A 91 10.14 0.59 -8.62
C ASP A 91 10.91 1.71 -9.34
N GLY A 92 12.01 2.15 -8.71
CA GLY A 92 12.96 3.10 -9.30
C GLY A 92 14.15 2.40 -9.94
N GLU A 93 14.99 3.17 -10.59
CA GLU A 93 16.30 2.70 -11.10
C GLU A 93 17.39 2.99 -10.07
N GLN A 94 18.32 2.05 -9.90
CA GLN A 94 19.49 2.24 -9.06
C GLN A 94 20.62 2.88 -9.88
N VAL A 95 20.56 4.20 -10.02
CA VAL A 95 21.61 4.99 -10.70
C VAL A 95 21.86 6.30 -9.94
N PRO A 96 23.06 6.91 -10.04
CA PRO A 96 23.34 8.22 -9.45
C PRO A 96 22.33 9.29 -9.87
N LEU A 97 22.09 10.28 -9.02
CA LEU A 97 21.04 11.30 -9.25
C LEU A 97 21.16 12.01 -10.61
N HIS A 98 22.38 12.33 -11.04
CA HIS A 98 22.63 13.04 -12.30
C HIS A 98 22.43 12.17 -13.56
N GLU A 99 22.34 10.85 -13.40
CA GLU A 99 22.10 9.87 -14.46
C GLU A 99 20.63 9.41 -14.54
N GLN A 100 19.78 9.91 -13.64
CA GLN A 100 18.37 9.55 -13.62
C GLN A 100 17.65 10.08 -14.87
N ASP A 101 16.83 9.23 -15.48
CA ASP A 101 16.00 9.59 -16.62
C ASP A 101 14.80 10.43 -16.17
N ILE A 102 14.59 11.60 -16.80
CA ILE A 102 13.55 12.57 -16.42
C ILE A 102 12.14 12.01 -16.69
N GLU A 103 11.94 11.30 -17.79
CA GLU A 103 10.62 10.74 -18.13
C GLU A 103 10.24 9.61 -17.18
N LYS A 104 11.19 8.71 -16.88
CA LYS A 104 11.00 7.65 -15.88
C LYS A 104 10.76 8.22 -14.48
N ALA A 105 11.47 9.30 -14.12
CA ALA A 105 11.24 10.01 -12.86
C ALA A 105 9.80 10.54 -12.77
N SER A 106 9.29 11.15 -13.84
CA SER A 106 7.91 11.67 -13.92
C SER A 106 6.90 10.53 -13.70
N LEU A 107 7.04 9.42 -14.42
CA LEU A 107 6.17 8.25 -14.26
C LEU A 107 6.21 7.67 -12.85
N LEU A 108 7.40 7.62 -12.22
CA LEU A 108 7.57 7.17 -10.85
C LEU A 108 6.82 8.07 -9.85
N PHE A 109 6.92 9.39 -10.04
CA PHE A 109 6.21 10.37 -9.20
C PHE A 109 4.69 10.30 -9.40
N ASP A 110 4.23 10.10 -10.62
CA ASP A 110 2.80 9.96 -10.93
C ASP A 110 2.18 8.78 -10.20
N VAL A 111 2.87 7.63 -10.17
CA VAL A 111 2.37 6.44 -9.47
C VAL A 111 2.55 6.54 -7.96
N ASN A 112 3.80 6.79 -7.49
CA ASN A 112 4.13 6.63 -6.07
C ASN A 112 3.77 7.83 -5.20
N ILE A 113 3.63 9.03 -5.78
CA ILE A 113 3.27 10.25 -5.03
C ILE A 113 1.84 10.64 -5.35
N LYS A 114 1.57 10.99 -6.62
CA LYS A 114 0.23 11.46 -7.02
C LYS A 114 -0.81 10.38 -6.82
N GLY A 115 -0.47 9.10 -7.15
CA GLY A 115 -1.38 7.99 -6.96
C GLY A 115 -1.81 7.79 -5.51
N VAL A 116 -0.86 7.84 -4.56
CA VAL A 116 -1.19 7.79 -3.13
C VAL A 116 -2.02 9.00 -2.70
N PHE A 117 -1.66 10.20 -3.17
CA PHE A 117 -2.42 11.41 -2.89
C PHE A 117 -3.86 11.32 -3.40
N TYR A 118 -4.09 10.87 -4.64
CA TYR A 118 -5.43 10.76 -5.22
C TYR A 118 -6.29 9.75 -4.44
N CYS A 119 -5.72 8.57 -4.12
CA CYS A 119 -6.41 7.57 -3.33
C CYS A 119 -6.79 8.15 -1.96
N MET A 120 -5.82 8.65 -1.19
CA MET A 120 -6.07 9.21 0.14
C MET A 120 -7.11 10.34 0.12
N LYS A 121 -7.08 11.21 -0.89
CA LYS A 121 -8.04 12.30 -1.05
C LYS A 121 -9.48 11.78 -1.07
N TYR A 122 -9.79 10.86 -1.97
CA TYR A 122 -11.15 10.36 -2.13
C TYR A 122 -11.57 9.40 -1.00
N GLU A 123 -10.64 8.62 -0.47
CA GLU A 123 -10.85 7.77 0.70
C GLU A 123 -11.23 8.59 1.92
N ILE A 124 -10.49 9.66 2.20
CA ILE A 124 -10.76 10.57 3.33
C ILE A 124 -12.10 11.28 3.13
N GLU A 125 -12.40 11.78 1.94
CA GLU A 125 -13.69 12.40 1.63
C GLU A 125 -14.85 11.46 1.98
N GLU A 126 -14.77 10.18 1.63
CA GLU A 126 -15.82 9.22 1.95
C GLU A 126 -15.83 8.83 3.44
N MET A 127 -14.67 8.59 4.05
CA MET A 127 -14.56 8.26 5.47
C MET A 127 -15.11 9.39 6.37
N LEU A 128 -14.94 10.66 5.96
CA LEU A 128 -15.56 11.81 6.66
C LEU A 128 -17.10 11.78 6.61
N ARG A 129 -17.68 11.25 5.54
CA ARG A 129 -19.14 11.11 5.39
C ARG A 129 -19.70 9.96 6.23
N THR A 130 -18.92 8.90 6.43
CA THR A 130 -19.34 7.68 7.12
C THR A 130 -18.92 7.62 8.59
N GLY A 131 -18.18 8.64 9.08
CA GLY A 131 -17.87 8.81 10.50
C GLY A 131 -16.50 8.27 10.94
N GLY A 132 -15.59 8.06 10.02
CA GLY A 132 -14.20 7.66 10.32
C GLY A 132 -13.71 6.48 9.51
N GLY A 133 -12.46 6.08 9.75
CA GLY A 133 -11.82 4.98 9.02
C GLY A 133 -10.35 4.79 9.35
N SER A 134 -9.70 3.90 8.64
CA SER A 134 -8.26 3.65 8.78
C SER A 134 -7.60 3.48 7.42
N ILE A 135 -6.52 4.23 7.18
CA ILE A 135 -5.72 4.20 5.97
C ILE A 135 -4.31 3.74 6.31
N VAL A 136 -3.79 2.80 5.54
CA VAL A 136 -2.38 2.41 5.58
C VAL A 136 -1.80 2.55 4.17
N SER A 137 -0.64 3.20 4.04
CA SER A 137 0.07 3.34 2.77
C SER A 137 1.40 2.59 2.78
N THR A 138 1.79 2.03 1.65
CA THR A 138 3.09 1.37 1.51
C THR A 138 4.18 2.40 1.24
N SER A 139 4.93 2.77 2.30
CA SER A 139 6.20 3.46 2.19
C SER A 139 7.31 2.44 1.86
N SER A 140 8.45 2.49 2.53
CA SER A 140 9.59 1.59 2.39
C SER A 140 10.63 1.94 3.47
N ILE A 141 11.65 1.10 3.68
CA ILE A 141 12.90 1.51 4.31
C ILE A 141 13.50 2.75 3.64
N PHE A 142 13.27 2.91 2.33
CA PHE A 142 13.66 4.09 1.53
C PHE A 142 12.85 5.36 1.84
N GLY A 143 11.74 5.25 2.57
CA GLY A 143 10.98 6.39 3.10
C GLY A 143 11.43 6.83 4.50
N LEU A 144 12.42 6.12 5.06
CA LEU A 144 12.99 6.36 6.38
C LEU A 144 14.49 6.69 6.30
N ASN A 145 15.19 6.09 5.34
CA ASN A 145 16.64 6.24 5.14
C ASN A 145 16.96 6.53 3.66
N GLY A 146 18.16 7.06 3.41
CA GLY A 146 18.72 7.22 2.08
C GLY A 146 19.65 6.04 1.72
N TYR A 147 19.65 5.66 0.44
CA TYR A 147 20.53 4.63 -0.09
C TYR A 147 21.19 5.08 -1.40
N PRO A 148 22.47 4.75 -1.63
CA PRO A 148 23.17 5.15 -2.84
C PRO A 148 22.47 4.67 -4.12
N GLY A 149 22.28 5.57 -5.08
CA GLY A 149 21.64 5.29 -6.37
C GLY A 149 20.11 5.30 -6.35
N TRP A 150 19.45 5.42 -5.20
CA TRP A 150 17.99 5.32 -5.06
C TRP A 150 17.30 6.65 -4.75
N SER A 151 17.91 7.77 -5.12
CA SER A 151 17.43 9.10 -4.71
C SER A 151 15.98 9.38 -5.10
N LEU A 152 15.54 9.04 -6.31
CA LEU A 152 14.16 9.30 -6.75
C LEU A 152 13.16 8.39 -6.04
N TYR A 153 13.45 7.10 -5.93
CA TYR A 153 12.59 6.18 -5.20
C TYR A 153 12.49 6.56 -3.73
N SER A 154 13.62 6.90 -3.08
CA SER A 154 13.62 7.42 -1.71
C SER A 154 12.78 8.69 -1.59
N ALA A 155 12.88 9.63 -2.52
CA ALA A 155 12.06 10.84 -2.52
C ALA A 155 10.56 10.48 -2.55
N THR A 156 10.13 9.53 -3.40
CA THR A 156 8.71 9.13 -3.45
C THR A 156 8.25 8.50 -2.14
N LYS A 157 9.07 7.67 -1.49
CA LYS A 157 8.70 6.99 -0.25
C LYS A 157 8.75 7.93 0.97
N HIS A 158 9.65 8.92 0.97
CA HIS A 158 9.60 10.02 1.94
C HIS A 158 8.35 10.89 1.77
N ALA A 159 7.89 11.12 0.53
CA ALA A 159 6.64 11.83 0.28
C ALA A 159 5.44 11.09 0.89
N VAL A 160 5.36 9.76 0.75
CA VAL A 160 4.32 8.94 1.40
C VAL A 160 4.39 9.06 2.92
N THR A 161 5.59 8.97 3.50
CA THR A 161 5.80 9.15 4.95
C THR A 161 5.36 10.54 5.41
N GLY A 162 5.67 11.59 4.64
CA GLY A 162 5.26 12.97 4.93
C GLY A 162 3.75 13.16 4.87
N MET A 163 3.10 12.68 3.79
CA MET A 163 1.64 12.72 3.64
C MET A 163 0.94 11.96 4.77
N THR A 164 1.46 10.80 5.16
CA THR A 164 0.92 10.00 6.27
C THR A 164 0.88 10.80 7.57
N LYS A 165 1.98 11.47 7.94
CA LYS A 165 2.06 12.28 9.17
C LYS A 165 1.11 13.46 9.15
N SER A 166 1.07 14.22 8.05
CA SER A 166 0.23 15.40 7.94
C SER A 166 -1.25 15.04 7.96
N ALA A 167 -1.67 14.07 7.14
CA ALA A 167 -3.06 13.62 7.13
C ALA A 167 -3.50 13.01 8.47
N ALA A 168 -2.62 12.31 9.18
CA ALA A 168 -2.93 11.81 10.52
C ALA A 168 -3.29 12.97 11.48
N LEU A 169 -2.55 14.08 11.44
CA LEU A 169 -2.82 15.25 12.28
C LEU A 169 -4.11 15.97 11.88
N ASP A 170 -4.38 16.08 10.57
CA ASP A 170 -5.57 16.76 10.05
C ASP A 170 -6.87 16.05 10.45
N TYR A 171 -6.85 14.71 10.53
CA TYR A 171 -8.07 13.91 10.63
C TYR A 171 -8.19 13.07 11.91
N ALA A 172 -7.21 13.10 12.84
CA ALA A 172 -7.26 12.35 14.09
C ALA A 172 -8.54 12.63 14.92
N GLN A 173 -8.93 13.91 15.04
CA GLN A 173 -10.15 14.31 15.77
C GLN A 173 -11.45 14.02 14.97
N ARG A 174 -11.31 13.58 13.73
CA ARG A 174 -12.42 13.21 12.85
C ARG A 174 -12.61 11.69 12.75
N GLY A 175 -11.92 10.92 13.62
CA GLY A 175 -12.02 9.47 13.67
C GLY A 175 -11.33 8.74 12.53
N ILE A 176 -10.41 9.38 11.81
CA ILE A 176 -9.62 8.73 10.75
C ILE A 176 -8.18 8.57 11.22
N ARG A 177 -7.69 7.34 11.19
CA ARG A 177 -6.28 7.01 11.44
C ARG A 177 -5.55 6.84 10.12
N VAL A 178 -4.36 7.41 10.01
CA VAL A 178 -3.53 7.32 8.80
C VAL A 178 -2.15 6.87 9.20
N ASN A 179 -1.72 5.72 8.72
CA ASN A 179 -0.40 5.14 8.99
C ASN A 179 0.27 4.68 7.68
N ALA A 180 1.51 4.28 7.77
CA ALA A 180 2.24 3.64 6.69
C ALA A 180 3.00 2.41 7.20
N VAL A 181 3.30 1.48 6.31
CA VAL A 181 4.29 0.44 6.53
C VAL A 181 5.55 0.75 5.73
N GLY A 182 6.71 0.42 6.28
CA GLY A 182 8.02 0.56 5.65
C GLY A 182 8.67 -0.80 5.42
N PRO A 183 8.29 -1.54 4.37
CA PRO A 183 8.89 -2.84 4.11
C PRO A 183 10.38 -2.73 3.80
N GLY A 184 11.16 -3.73 4.26
CA GLY A 184 12.45 -4.07 3.70
C GLY A 184 12.33 -4.87 2.40
N PRO A 185 13.36 -5.60 1.97
CA PRO A 185 13.25 -6.52 0.84
C PRO A 185 12.23 -7.63 1.12
N VAL A 186 11.23 -7.77 0.24
CA VAL A 186 10.14 -8.75 0.36
C VAL A 186 10.01 -9.52 -0.95
N GLU A 187 9.80 -10.83 -0.87
CA GLU A 187 9.66 -11.72 -2.02
C GLU A 187 8.40 -11.39 -2.83
N THR A 188 8.57 -10.56 -3.83
CA THR A 188 7.49 -10.06 -4.69
C THR A 188 7.93 -10.03 -6.15
N PRO A 189 6.98 -10.05 -7.12
CA PRO A 189 7.31 -9.85 -8.52
C PRO A 189 8.03 -8.51 -8.78
N LEU A 190 7.76 -7.48 -7.98
CA LEU A 190 8.44 -6.17 -8.10
C LEU A 190 9.92 -6.31 -7.75
N LEU A 191 10.25 -6.92 -6.60
CA LEU A 191 11.64 -7.15 -6.19
C LEU A 191 12.38 -8.07 -7.18
N ALA A 192 11.75 -9.16 -7.62
CA ALA A 192 12.34 -10.08 -8.59
C ALA A 192 12.71 -9.37 -9.91
N LYS A 193 11.84 -8.45 -10.39
CA LYS A 193 12.13 -7.63 -11.57
C LYS A 193 13.32 -6.72 -11.35
N GLY A 194 13.39 -6.03 -10.20
CA GLY A 194 14.47 -5.09 -9.86
C GLY A 194 15.83 -5.78 -9.66
N THR A 195 15.85 -7.07 -9.31
CA THR A 195 17.05 -7.87 -9.04
C THR A 195 17.48 -8.76 -10.21
N GLY A 196 16.89 -8.58 -11.39
CA GLY A 196 17.22 -9.44 -12.55
C GLY A 196 16.79 -10.91 -12.37
N GLY A 197 15.84 -11.19 -11.47
CA GLY A 197 15.28 -12.52 -11.23
C GLY A 197 15.76 -13.23 -9.97
N ASP A 198 16.73 -12.64 -9.23
CA ASP A 198 17.20 -13.18 -7.95
C ASP A 198 16.88 -12.22 -6.77
N PRO A 199 15.65 -12.28 -6.20
CA PRO A 199 15.28 -11.44 -5.06
C PRO A 199 16.08 -11.78 -3.80
N HIS A 200 16.61 -13.02 -3.66
CA HIS A 200 17.39 -13.43 -2.50
C HIS A 200 18.79 -12.81 -2.41
N SER A 201 19.27 -12.16 -3.50
CA SER A 201 20.52 -11.39 -3.48
C SER A 201 20.53 -10.31 -2.38
N TYR A 202 19.38 -9.83 -1.94
CA TYR A 202 19.25 -8.87 -0.84
C TYR A 202 19.27 -9.50 0.56
N ALA A 203 19.33 -10.83 0.71
CA ALA A 203 19.30 -11.49 2.02
C ALA A 203 20.46 -11.06 2.93
N SER A 204 21.66 -10.86 2.36
CA SER A 204 22.84 -10.42 3.11
C SER A 204 22.77 -8.97 3.61
N PHE A 205 21.90 -8.16 3.03
CA PHE A 205 21.64 -6.78 3.46
C PHE A 205 20.71 -6.72 4.68
N VAL A 206 19.90 -7.77 4.91
CA VAL A 206 18.93 -7.82 6.01
C VAL A 206 19.55 -8.44 7.24
N PRO A 207 19.54 -7.80 8.43
CA PRO A 207 20.08 -8.37 9.67
C PRO A 207 19.52 -9.75 10.03
N MET A 208 18.25 -10.04 9.72
CA MET A 208 17.68 -11.38 9.92
C MET A 208 18.21 -12.44 8.92
N GLY A 209 19.10 -12.08 7.97
CA GLY A 209 19.73 -13.00 7.02
C GLY A 209 18.80 -13.54 5.93
N ARG A 210 17.62 -12.97 5.76
CA ARG A 210 16.64 -13.37 4.73
C ARG A 210 15.78 -12.19 4.30
N ILE A 211 15.20 -12.28 3.13
CA ILE A 211 14.13 -11.37 2.72
C ILE A 211 12.80 -11.76 3.40
N GLY A 212 11.88 -10.81 3.52
CA GLY A 212 10.54 -11.04 4.07
C GLY A 212 9.61 -11.73 3.08
N GLN A 213 8.53 -12.32 3.58
CA GLN A 213 7.42 -12.83 2.78
C GLN A 213 6.29 -11.80 2.73
N PRO A 214 5.46 -11.74 1.66
CA PRO A 214 4.33 -10.82 1.57
C PRO A 214 3.39 -10.87 2.77
N GLU A 215 3.18 -12.06 3.34
CA GLU A 215 2.32 -12.27 4.50
C GLU A 215 2.88 -11.58 5.76
N GLU A 216 4.20 -11.50 5.91
CA GLU A 216 4.85 -10.82 7.04
C GLU A 216 4.66 -9.29 7.01
N ILE A 217 4.31 -8.73 5.85
CA ILE A 217 3.88 -7.33 5.72
C ILE A 217 2.36 -7.20 5.88
N ALA A 218 1.61 -8.17 5.38
CA ALA A 218 0.15 -8.16 5.45
C ALA A 218 -0.38 -8.15 6.88
N ASP A 219 0.22 -8.92 7.79
CA ASP A 219 -0.23 -9.02 9.17
C ASP A 219 -0.15 -7.68 9.93
N PRO A 220 0.98 -6.93 9.92
CA PRO A 220 1.04 -5.58 10.48
C PRO A 220 0.07 -4.60 9.83
N VAL A 221 -0.17 -4.69 8.51
CA VAL A 221 -1.15 -3.84 7.81
C VAL A 221 -2.56 -4.11 8.33
N VAL A 222 -2.95 -5.38 8.45
CA VAL A 222 -4.26 -5.76 9.00
C VAL A 222 -4.41 -5.27 10.43
N TRP A 223 -3.39 -5.39 11.27
CA TRP A 223 -3.42 -4.85 12.63
C TRP A 223 -3.56 -3.34 12.64
N LEU A 224 -2.79 -2.59 11.85
CA LEU A 224 -2.89 -1.13 11.75
C LEU A 224 -4.26 -0.66 11.26
N LEU A 225 -4.90 -1.42 10.38
CA LEU A 225 -6.25 -1.13 9.87
C LEU A 225 -7.34 -1.49 10.90
N SER A 226 -7.08 -2.40 11.83
CA SER A 226 -8.07 -2.91 12.79
C SER A 226 -8.35 -1.97 13.97
N ASP A 227 -9.39 -2.28 14.72
CA ASP A 227 -9.74 -1.58 15.96
C ASP A 227 -8.77 -1.90 17.12
N GLU A 228 -7.81 -2.83 16.94
CA GLU A 228 -6.75 -3.10 17.91
C GLU A 228 -5.66 -2.02 17.92
N ALA A 229 -5.54 -1.24 16.82
CA ALA A 229 -4.58 -0.16 16.68
C ALA A 229 -5.20 1.25 16.86
N GLN A 230 -6.22 1.41 17.70
CA GLN A 230 -6.99 2.66 17.85
C GLN A 230 -6.17 3.86 18.31
N TYR A 231 -5.05 3.65 19.00
CA TYR A 231 -4.18 4.74 19.48
C TYR A 231 -2.92 4.92 18.61
N VAL A 232 -2.92 4.33 17.38
CA VAL A 232 -1.81 4.42 16.43
C VAL A 232 -2.23 5.23 15.21
N THR A 233 -1.64 6.41 15.03
CA THR A 233 -1.82 7.26 13.85
C THR A 233 -0.57 8.09 13.58
N GLY A 234 -0.27 8.41 12.33
CA GLY A 234 0.88 9.21 11.89
C GLY A 234 2.21 8.45 11.86
N HIS A 235 2.20 7.14 12.04
CA HIS A 235 3.42 6.34 12.12
C HIS A 235 3.73 5.62 10.80
N THR A 236 5.02 5.58 10.45
CA THR A 236 5.54 4.66 9.43
C THR A 236 6.20 3.50 10.15
N PHE A 237 5.58 2.33 10.08
CA PHE A 237 5.98 1.13 10.81
C PHE A 237 6.97 0.30 9.98
N PRO A 238 8.27 0.22 10.34
CA PRO A 238 9.23 -0.61 9.64
C PRO A 238 8.90 -2.10 9.80
N VAL A 239 8.88 -2.84 8.69
CA VAL A 239 8.73 -4.30 8.65
C VAL A 239 9.84 -4.82 7.73
N ASP A 240 11.07 -4.89 8.24
CA ASP A 240 12.26 -4.86 7.41
C ASP A 240 13.38 -5.82 7.86
N GLY A 241 13.10 -6.69 8.81
CA GLY A 241 14.10 -7.63 9.35
C GLY A 241 15.28 -6.95 10.06
N GLY A 242 15.08 -5.70 10.54
CA GLY A 242 16.07 -4.94 11.31
C GLY A 242 16.91 -3.96 10.47
N VAL A 243 16.62 -3.77 9.19
CA VAL A 243 17.42 -2.89 8.31
C VAL A 243 17.48 -1.45 8.83
N CYS A 244 16.38 -0.90 9.35
CA CYS A 244 16.33 0.48 9.87
C CYS A 244 16.84 0.61 11.32
N ALA A 245 17.26 -0.48 11.97
CA ALA A 245 17.77 -0.45 13.34
C ALA A 245 19.30 -0.28 13.43
N GLN A 246 20.01 -0.25 12.29
CA GLN A 246 21.47 -0.11 12.20
C GLN A 246 21.89 1.26 11.66
#